data_4d4b0c7887950f652905527338c453d7
#
_entry.id   4d4b0c7887950f652905527338c453d7
#
_cell.length_a   1.000
_cell.length_b   1.000
_cell.length_c   1.000
_cell.angle_alpha   90.00
_cell.angle_beta   90.00
_cell.angle_gamma   90.00
#
_symmetry.space_group_name_H-M   'P 1'
#
loop_
_entity.id
_entity.type
_entity.pdbx_description
1 polymer ?
#
loop_
_entity_poly.entity_id
_entity_poly.type
_entity_poly.pdbx_seq_one_letter_code
_entity_poly.pdbx_strand_id
1 'polypeptide(L)'
;MTAERSMPLWVAVVPVALLVALLGADVVFFGEDSSYGSNQIALLLAALAAGGLGMARGVTWETIRDTIASSIGTATEAILILLLIGALSGTWLLAGIIPAFIHYGMMILQPQIFLFAACIVCAVLSLATGSSWGTVGTVGIALVGIGQALGLSEGWVAGAILSGAYFGDKMSPLSDTTNLAPAVAGTDLVTHIRYMAYTTGPSIGIALVVFLCVGLGGGAADSGAELAPGFADAVSGAFHIHPGLFVAPVAVLVMIARKVPAAPALFVGVLLGALTAXVFQPEVVRTVAGSDWGFAAAAYIASMXAMAXDVSIVTGHDLADELLSSSGMAGMLNTVWLIVCAMTFGAVLQATGMLARLTQALVGGVNSVLGLVGRTVGACLAFNVLASDQYIAIVVPGKMLGDAYKDQGLAPENLSRTLEDAGTVTSVLIPWNTCGVAQSGILGVATLAYAPYCIFNWVSPLMTMLVAGLGWKVRRLNEG
;
A
#
# COMPACT_ATOMS: atom_id res chain seq x y z
N MET A 1 22.32 -16.46 35.69
CA MET A 1 22.02 -16.71 34.26
C MET A 1 21.07 -17.89 34.20
N THR A 2 19.77 -17.61 34.22
CA THR A 2 18.73 -18.63 33.99
C THR A 2 18.80 -19.03 32.51
N ALA A 3 18.99 -20.32 32.25
CA ALA A 3 18.95 -20.84 30.88
C ALA A 3 17.64 -20.36 30.21
N GLU A 4 17.76 -19.50 29.22
CA GLU A 4 16.60 -19.13 28.36
C GLU A 4 16.03 -20.43 27.80
N ARG A 5 14.89 -20.87 28.34
CA ARG A 5 14.15 -22.00 27.76
C ARG A 5 13.80 -21.63 26.34
N SER A 6 14.52 -22.16 25.37
CA SER A 6 14.25 -21.90 23.95
C SER A 6 12.78 -22.17 23.66
N MET A 7 12.12 -21.23 23.03
CA MET A 7 10.70 -21.33 22.64
C MET A 7 10.54 -22.57 21.71
N PRO A 8 9.73 -23.58 22.07
CA PRO A 8 9.48 -24.68 21.15
C PRO A 8 8.75 -24.20 19.90
N LEU A 9 9.13 -24.74 18.75
CA LEU A 9 8.56 -24.32 17.47
C LEU A 9 7.03 -24.48 17.45
N TRP A 10 6.50 -25.59 17.99
CA TRP A 10 5.05 -25.84 17.99
C TRP A 10 4.27 -24.75 18.75
N VAL A 11 4.85 -24.19 19.84
CA VAL A 11 4.23 -23.12 20.62
C VAL A 11 4.14 -21.84 19.77
N ALA A 12 5.22 -21.55 19.01
CA ALA A 12 5.25 -20.37 18.14
C ALA A 12 4.28 -20.50 16.92
N VAL A 13 4.03 -21.74 16.47
CA VAL A 13 3.12 -22.03 15.35
C VAL A 13 1.65 -21.87 15.76
N VAL A 14 1.27 -22.17 17.01
CA VAL A 14 -0.15 -22.20 17.45
C VAL A 14 -0.89 -20.87 17.17
N PRO A 15 -0.39 -19.69 17.58
CA PRO A 15 -1.11 -18.43 17.28
C PRO A 15 -1.23 -18.13 15.80
N VAL A 16 -0.23 -18.51 15.01
CA VAL A 16 -0.22 -18.31 13.55
C VAL A 16 -1.27 -19.23 12.90
N ALA A 17 -1.30 -20.51 13.29
CA ALA A 17 -2.30 -21.46 12.78
C ALA A 17 -3.73 -21.01 13.16
N LEU A 18 -3.89 -20.50 14.39
CA LEU A 18 -5.17 -19.94 14.84
C LEU A 18 -5.57 -18.74 13.96
N LEU A 19 -4.65 -17.81 13.71
CA LEU A 19 -4.94 -16.65 12.86
C LEU A 19 -5.36 -17.08 11.45
N VAL A 20 -4.60 -17.99 10.83
CA VAL A 20 -4.90 -18.48 9.47
C VAL A 20 -6.29 -19.16 9.44
N ALA A 21 -6.62 -19.96 10.46
CA ALA A 21 -7.91 -20.62 10.54
C ALA A 21 -9.07 -19.60 10.69
N LEU A 22 -8.87 -18.58 11.54
CA LEU A 22 -9.89 -17.54 11.76
C LEU A 22 -10.09 -16.68 10.51
N LEU A 23 -8.98 -16.20 9.88
CA LEU A 23 -9.06 -15.41 8.66
C LEU A 23 -9.68 -16.21 7.51
N GLY A 24 -9.34 -17.50 7.41
CA GLY A 24 -9.99 -18.39 6.42
C GLY A 24 -11.48 -18.51 6.65
N ALA A 25 -11.90 -18.66 7.90
CA ALA A 25 -13.32 -18.68 8.27
C ALA A 25 -13.99 -17.32 7.96
N ASP A 26 -13.31 -16.22 8.27
CA ASP A 26 -13.84 -14.87 8.00
C ASP A 26 -14.12 -14.67 6.50
N VAL A 27 -13.20 -15.08 5.63
CA VAL A 27 -13.41 -14.99 4.17
C VAL A 27 -14.61 -15.85 3.73
N VAL A 28 -14.74 -17.06 4.28
CA VAL A 28 -15.85 -17.97 3.93
C VAL A 28 -17.21 -17.43 4.41
N PHE A 29 -17.27 -16.85 5.63
CA PHE A 29 -18.55 -16.46 6.23
C PHE A 29 -18.94 -14.99 5.95
N PHE A 30 -17.94 -14.09 5.78
CA PHE A 30 -18.18 -12.66 5.61
C PHE A 30 -17.77 -12.14 4.23
N GLY A 31 -17.04 -12.92 3.42
CA GLY A 31 -16.63 -12.50 2.07
C GLY A 31 -15.84 -11.20 2.09
N GLU A 32 -16.26 -10.23 1.28
CA GLU A 32 -15.61 -8.92 1.16
C GLU A 32 -15.74 -8.11 2.44
N ASP A 33 -16.79 -8.31 3.23
CA ASP A 33 -17.00 -7.61 4.51
C ASP A 33 -16.08 -8.11 5.62
N SER A 34 -15.27 -9.14 5.38
CA SER A 34 -14.34 -9.68 6.40
C SER A 34 -13.39 -8.63 6.97
N SER A 35 -13.06 -7.58 6.18
CA SER A 35 -12.18 -6.48 6.64
C SER A 35 -12.89 -5.45 7.52
N TYR A 36 -14.22 -5.57 7.72
CA TYR A 36 -15.01 -4.61 8.52
C TYR A 36 -15.35 -5.18 9.90
N GLY A 37 -14.34 -5.70 10.61
CA GLY A 37 -14.44 -6.12 12.01
C GLY A 37 -13.96 -7.52 12.28
N SER A 38 -14.36 -8.54 11.49
CA SER A 38 -14.02 -9.94 11.78
C SER A 38 -12.49 -10.17 11.73
N ASN A 39 -11.81 -9.66 10.72
CA ASN A 39 -10.35 -9.77 10.62
C ASN A 39 -9.65 -9.11 11.82
N GLN A 40 -10.15 -7.95 12.28
CA GLN A 40 -9.61 -7.25 13.46
C GLN A 40 -9.72 -8.12 14.71
N ILE A 41 -10.88 -8.75 14.89
CA ILE A 41 -11.12 -9.66 16.04
C ILE A 41 -10.24 -10.91 15.93
N ALA A 42 -10.11 -11.49 14.73
CA ALA A 42 -9.23 -12.65 14.49
C ALA A 42 -7.78 -12.35 14.89
N LEU A 43 -7.26 -11.15 14.50
CA LEU A 43 -5.92 -10.71 14.87
C LEU A 43 -5.76 -10.57 16.39
N LEU A 44 -6.75 -9.98 17.07
CA LEU A 44 -6.70 -9.80 18.53
C LEU A 44 -6.82 -11.15 19.26
N LEU A 45 -7.64 -12.10 18.79
CA LEU A 45 -7.74 -13.44 19.38
C LEU A 45 -6.41 -14.20 19.23
N ALA A 46 -5.76 -14.10 18.07
CA ALA A 46 -4.45 -14.70 17.85
C ALA A 46 -3.38 -14.03 18.73
N ALA A 47 -3.44 -12.70 18.89
CA ALA A 47 -2.56 -11.96 19.79
C ALA A 47 -2.75 -12.38 21.25
N LEU A 48 -4.01 -12.56 21.69
CA LEU A 48 -4.33 -13.05 23.03
C LEU A 48 -3.76 -14.44 23.26
N ALA A 49 -3.89 -15.36 22.30
CA ALA A 49 -3.34 -16.70 22.37
C ALA A 49 -1.79 -16.64 22.48
N ALA A 50 -1.13 -15.83 21.65
CA ALA A 50 0.32 -15.65 21.69
C ALA A 50 0.79 -15.06 23.03
N GLY A 51 0.10 -14.02 23.50
CA GLY A 51 0.38 -13.38 24.79
C GLY A 51 0.22 -14.32 25.96
N GLY A 52 -0.89 -15.07 25.99
CA GLY A 52 -1.16 -16.07 27.05
C GLY A 52 -0.08 -17.15 27.11
N LEU A 53 0.30 -17.70 25.93
CA LEU A 53 1.39 -18.69 25.83
C LEU A 53 2.73 -18.10 26.24
N GLY A 54 3.01 -16.84 25.91
CA GLY A 54 4.24 -16.13 26.29
C GLY A 54 4.28 -15.86 27.79
N MET A 55 3.18 -15.38 28.38
CA MET A 55 3.10 -15.13 29.83
C MET A 55 3.22 -16.42 30.63
N ALA A 56 2.66 -17.53 30.16
CA ALA A 56 2.85 -18.85 30.79
C ALA A 56 4.31 -19.30 30.77
N ARG A 57 5.17 -18.64 29.98
CA ARG A 57 6.61 -18.92 29.90
C ARG A 57 7.46 -17.82 30.53
N GLY A 58 6.82 -16.89 31.22
CA GLY A 58 7.52 -15.88 32.03
C GLY A 58 7.67 -14.51 31.36
N VAL A 59 7.09 -14.29 30.18
CA VAL A 59 7.06 -12.95 29.58
C VAL A 59 6.07 -12.10 30.38
N THR A 60 6.48 -10.91 30.80
CA THR A 60 5.59 -10.04 31.60
C THR A 60 4.63 -9.27 30.71
N TRP A 61 3.48 -8.90 31.28
CA TRP A 61 2.52 -8.05 30.58
C TRP A 61 3.15 -6.69 30.21
N GLU A 62 4.02 -6.14 31.08
CA GLU A 62 4.72 -4.89 30.81
C GLU A 62 5.53 -4.97 29.52
N THR A 63 6.30 -6.06 29.33
CA THR A 63 7.07 -6.28 28.10
C THR A 63 6.17 -6.29 26.86
N ILE A 64 5.04 -7.01 26.96
CA ILE A 64 4.07 -7.12 25.86
C ILE A 64 3.51 -5.73 25.56
N ARG A 65 3.00 -5.01 26.57
CA ARG A 65 2.41 -3.68 26.43
C ARG A 65 3.39 -2.68 25.81
N ASP A 66 4.63 -2.67 26.29
CA ASP A 66 5.63 -1.70 25.81
C ASP A 66 6.04 -2.00 24.36
N THR A 67 6.10 -3.28 23.98
CA THR A 67 6.36 -3.69 22.60
C THR A 67 5.19 -3.29 21.68
N ILE A 68 3.94 -3.48 22.13
CA ILE A 68 2.73 -3.03 21.39
C ILE A 68 2.79 -1.52 21.18
N ALA A 69 3.06 -0.75 22.25
CA ALA A 69 3.11 0.72 22.17
C ALA A 69 4.20 1.19 21.21
N SER A 70 5.37 0.57 21.26
CA SER A 70 6.48 0.86 20.34
C SER A 70 6.12 0.53 18.90
N SER A 71 5.50 -0.62 18.67
CA SER A 71 5.10 -1.07 17.32
C SER A 71 4.06 -0.12 16.71
N ILE A 72 3.00 0.20 17.46
CA ILE A 72 1.98 1.16 16.99
C ILE A 72 2.62 2.54 16.74
N GLY A 73 3.59 2.93 17.58
CA GLY A 73 4.36 4.16 17.39
C GLY A 73 5.03 4.25 16.02
N THR A 74 5.53 3.14 15.48
CA THR A 74 6.15 3.14 14.13
C THR A 74 5.12 3.37 13.02
N ALA A 75 3.84 3.04 13.24
CA ALA A 75 2.76 3.23 12.27
C ALA A 75 2.11 4.62 12.35
N THR A 76 2.54 5.51 13.25
CA THR A 76 1.88 6.81 13.48
C THR A 76 1.81 7.65 12.21
N GLU A 77 2.91 7.76 11.47
CA GLU A 77 2.93 8.55 10.23
C GLU A 77 1.98 7.96 9.18
N ALA A 78 1.95 6.64 9.04
CA ALA A 78 1.04 5.94 8.13
C ALA A 78 -0.42 6.23 8.49
N ILE A 79 -0.77 6.19 9.77
CA ILE A 79 -2.13 6.50 10.26
C ILE A 79 -2.51 7.95 9.94
N LEU A 80 -1.60 8.90 10.16
CA LEU A 80 -1.84 10.31 9.83
C LEU A 80 -2.04 10.50 8.32
N ILE A 81 -1.22 9.86 7.50
CA ILE A 81 -1.33 9.92 6.04
C ILE A 81 -2.71 9.38 5.59
N LEU A 82 -3.17 8.25 6.15
CA LEU A 82 -4.48 7.69 5.82
C LEU A 82 -5.62 8.67 6.13
N LEU A 83 -5.62 9.25 7.31
CA LEU A 83 -6.65 10.22 7.71
C LEU A 83 -6.64 11.44 6.77
N LEU A 84 -5.44 11.92 6.42
CA LEU A 84 -5.29 13.06 5.51
C LEU A 84 -5.72 12.70 4.07
N ILE A 85 -5.50 11.46 3.62
CA ILE A 85 -5.99 10.99 2.30
C ILE A 85 -7.53 10.98 2.28
N GLY A 86 -8.17 10.52 3.36
CA GLY A 86 -9.63 10.60 3.48
C GLY A 86 -10.12 12.04 3.35
N ALA A 87 -9.52 12.98 4.09
CA ALA A 87 -9.84 14.41 4.01
C ALA A 87 -9.57 14.98 2.62
N LEU A 88 -8.46 14.54 1.99
CA LEU A 88 -8.06 14.98 0.65
C LEU A 88 -9.11 14.54 -0.38
N SER A 89 -9.51 13.26 -0.33
CA SER A 89 -10.55 12.73 -1.22
C SER A 89 -11.83 13.55 -1.12
N GLY A 90 -12.31 13.82 0.09
CA GLY A 90 -13.52 14.62 0.30
C GLY A 90 -13.40 16.05 -0.22
N THR A 91 -12.30 16.74 0.09
CA THR A 91 -12.12 18.14 -0.37
C THR A 91 -11.85 18.20 -1.88
N TRP A 92 -11.17 17.22 -2.46
CA TRP A 92 -10.94 17.16 -3.92
C TRP A 92 -12.23 16.80 -4.67
N LEU A 93 -13.10 16.00 -4.07
CA LEU A 93 -14.44 15.78 -4.60
C LEU A 93 -15.25 17.09 -4.56
N LEU A 94 -15.34 17.73 -3.40
CA LEU A 94 -16.08 18.99 -3.21
C LEU A 94 -15.60 20.07 -4.20
N ALA A 95 -14.28 20.10 -4.47
CA ALA A 95 -13.63 21.05 -5.38
C ALA A 95 -13.87 20.73 -6.88
N GLY A 96 -14.38 19.54 -7.21
CA GLY A 96 -14.49 19.10 -8.60
C GLY A 96 -13.16 18.63 -9.19
N ILE A 97 -12.13 18.42 -8.36
CA ILE A 97 -10.81 17.96 -8.82
C ILE A 97 -10.91 16.50 -9.30
N ILE A 98 -11.54 15.62 -8.50
CA ILE A 98 -11.75 14.21 -8.90
C ILE A 98 -12.59 14.13 -10.17
N PRO A 99 -13.75 14.82 -10.26
CA PRO A 99 -14.52 14.90 -11.53
C PRO A 99 -13.69 15.40 -12.72
N ALA A 100 -12.81 16.41 -12.50
CA ALA A 100 -11.95 16.92 -13.58
C ALA A 100 -10.93 15.87 -14.04
N PHE A 101 -10.33 15.11 -13.11
CA PHE A 101 -9.45 13.99 -13.45
C PHE A 101 -10.19 12.95 -14.30
N ILE A 102 -11.41 12.59 -13.90
CA ILE A 102 -12.23 11.60 -14.63
C ILE A 102 -12.56 12.16 -16.04
N HIS A 103 -13.07 13.39 -16.11
CA HIS A 103 -13.46 14.03 -17.37
C HIS A 103 -12.29 14.08 -18.38
N TYR A 104 -11.16 14.68 -17.98
CA TYR A 104 -9.99 14.80 -18.88
C TYR A 104 -9.32 13.45 -19.12
N GLY A 105 -9.32 12.57 -18.10
CA GLY A 105 -8.76 11.23 -18.22
C GLY A 105 -9.47 10.41 -19.29
N MET A 106 -10.80 10.45 -19.31
CA MET A 106 -11.63 9.76 -20.32
C MET A 106 -11.40 10.31 -21.73
N MET A 107 -11.09 11.60 -21.86
CA MET A 107 -10.79 12.21 -23.17
C MET A 107 -9.44 11.77 -23.72
N ILE A 108 -8.47 11.45 -22.84
CA ILE A 108 -7.08 11.18 -23.23
C ILE A 108 -6.79 9.68 -23.26
N LEU A 109 -7.31 8.93 -22.29
CA LEU A 109 -6.98 7.52 -22.07
C LEU A 109 -8.04 6.62 -22.72
N GLN A 110 -7.57 5.71 -23.57
CA GLN A 110 -8.41 4.68 -24.19
C GLN A 110 -8.37 3.42 -23.32
N PRO A 111 -9.47 2.68 -23.17
CA PRO A 111 -9.51 1.46 -22.34
C PRO A 111 -8.39 0.47 -22.67
N GLN A 112 -8.04 0.33 -23.96
CA GLN A 112 -7.05 -0.64 -24.44
C GLN A 112 -5.64 -0.38 -23.92
N ILE A 113 -5.29 0.88 -23.64
CA ILE A 113 -3.94 1.22 -23.15
C ILE A 113 -3.96 1.73 -21.71
N PHE A 114 -5.12 1.76 -21.08
CA PHE A 114 -5.31 2.39 -19.76
C PHE A 114 -4.41 1.75 -18.69
N LEU A 115 -4.41 0.41 -18.57
CA LEU A 115 -3.62 -0.28 -17.53
C LEU A 115 -2.13 0.01 -17.68
N PHE A 116 -1.64 -0.04 -18.94
CA PHE A 116 -0.24 0.28 -19.27
C PHE A 116 0.10 1.72 -18.88
N ALA A 117 -0.76 2.68 -19.27
CA ALA A 117 -0.55 4.10 -18.98
C ALA A 117 -0.62 4.38 -17.47
N ALA A 118 -1.58 3.80 -16.76
CA ALA A 118 -1.73 3.94 -15.30
C ALA A 118 -0.48 3.44 -14.57
N CYS A 119 0.03 2.27 -14.97
CA CYS A 119 1.27 1.73 -14.39
C CYS A 119 2.44 2.69 -14.62
N ILE A 120 2.63 3.23 -15.83
CA ILE A 120 3.72 4.17 -16.15
C ILE A 120 3.58 5.47 -15.34
N VAL A 121 2.38 6.05 -15.31
CA VAL A 121 2.14 7.31 -14.57
C VAL A 121 2.49 7.13 -13.09
N CYS A 122 2.00 6.04 -12.48
CA CYS A 122 2.30 5.76 -11.07
C CYS A 122 3.80 5.47 -10.87
N ALA A 123 4.45 4.77 -11.81
CA ALA A 123 5.89 4.47 -11.73
C ALA A 123 6.73 5.76 -11.75
N VAL A 124 6.42 6.68 -12.67
CA VAL A 124 7.16 7.95 -12.80
C VAL A 124 6.94 8.84 -11.58
N LEU A 125 5.68 8.96 -11.13
CA LEU A 125 5.37 9.81 -9.97
C LEU A 125 5.99 9.25 -8.69
N SER A 126 5.88 7.96 -8.48
CA SER A 126 6.44 7.31 -7.29
C SER A 126 7.97 7.38 -7.29
N LEU A 127 8.60 7.22 -8.46
CA LEU A 127 10.05 7.39 -8.60
C LEU A 127 10.48 8.81 -8.22
N ALA A 128 9.72 9.81 -8.66
CA ALA A 128 10.00 11.23 -8.40
C ALA A 128 9.76 11.61 -6.93
N THR A 129 8.75 11.01 -6.29
CA THR A 129 8.33 11.36 -4.92
C THR A 129 8.98 10.48 -3.85
N GLY A 130 9.36 9.25 -4.20
CA GLY A 130 9.88 8.26 -3.26
C GLY A 130 8.81 7.66 -2.36
N SER A 131 7.54 7.64 -2.82
CA SER A 131 6.44 7.14 -1.98
C SER A 131 5.35 6.48 -2.82
N SER A 132 5.17 5.19 -2.64
CA SER A 132 4.02 4.46 -3.21
C SER A 132 2.71 4.97 -2.58
N TRP A 133 2.70 5.22 -1.28
CA TRP A 133 1.50 5.69 -0.56
C TRP A 133 1.05 7.07 -1.04
N GLY A 134 2.00 8.01 -1.17
CA GLY A 134 1.70 9.35 -1.67
C GLY A 134 1.20 9.34 -3.12
N THR A 135 1.78 8.49 -3.95
CA THR A 135 1.36 8.33 -5.35
C THR A 135 -0.06 7.77 -5.44
N VAL A 136 -0.34 6.70 -4.69
CA VAL A 136 -1.66 6.06 -4.71
C VAL A 136 -2.72 7.00 -4.11
N GLY A 137 -2.40 7.67 -3.00
CA GLY A 137 -3.32 8.61 -2.33
C GLY A 137 -3.60 9.89 -3.09
N THR A 138 -2.86 10.16 -4.17
CA THR A 138 -3.11 11.34 -5.02
C THR A 138 -3.62 10.92 -6.40
N VAL A 139 -2.76 10.40 -7.24
CA VAL A 139 -3.10 10.05 -8.63
C VAL A 139 -3.79 8.69 -8.71
N GLY A 140 -3.49 7.76 -7.79
CA GLY A 140 -4.11 6.43 -7.77
C GLY A 140 -5.63 6.50 -7.66
N ILE A 141 -6.14 7.34 -6.75
CA ILE A 141 -7.60 7.54 -6.56
C ILE A 141 -8.25 8.00 -7.87
N ALA A 142 -7.63 8.98 -8.52
CA ALA A 142 -8.15 9.50 -9.80
C ALA A 142 -8.15 8.41 -10.88
N LEU A 143 -7.08 7.60 -10.94
CA LEU A 143 -6.97 6.53 -11.93
C LEU A 143 -8.01 5.41 -11.69
N VAL A 144 -8.35 5.10 -10.43
CA VAL A 144 -9.44 4.15 -10.14
C VAL A 144 -10.75 4.70 -10.72
N GLY A 145 -11.08 5.96 -10.43
CA GLY A 145 -12.30 6.58 -10.97
C GLY A 145 -12.36 6.58 -12.50
N ILE A 146 -11.22 6.88 -13.17
CA ILE A 146 -11.14 6.83 -14.64
C ILE A 146 -11.35 5.39 -15.13
N GLY A 147 -10.69 4.41 -14.50
CA GLY A 147 -10.80 2.99 -14.87
C GLY A 147 -12.23 2.47 -14.76
N GLN A 148 -12.92 2.81 -13.66
CA GLN A 148 -14.34 2.49 -13.47
C GLN A 148 -15.22 3.15 -14.54
N ALA A 149 -14.99 4.44 -14.81
CA ALA A 149 -15.70 5.18 -15.85
C ALA A 149 -15.49 4.59 -17.26
N LEU A 150 -14.32 3.94 -17.49
CA LEU A 150 -14.01 3.24 -18.74
C LEU A 150 -14.53 1.80 -18.77
N GLY A 151 -15.22 1.34 -17.74
CA GLY A 151 -15.76 -0.02 -17.62
C GLY A 151 -14.69 -1.10 -17.39
N LEU A 152 -13.60 -0.74 -16.71
CA LEU A 152 -12.52 -1.68 -16.43
C LEU A 152 -12.65 -2.27 -15.03
N SER A 153 -12.29 -3.53 -14.87
CA SER A 153 -12.27 -4.24 -13.58
C SER A 153 -11.37 -3.53 -12.58
N GLU A 154 -11.91 -3.22 -11.41
CA GLU A 154 -11.21 -2.53 -10.32
C GLU A 154 -9.92 -3.25 -9.91
N GLY A 155 -9.95 -4.58 -9.87
CA GLY A 155 -8.77 -5.39 -9.54
C GLY A 155 -7.62 -5.15 -10.52
N TRP A 156 -7.89 -5.16 -11.83
CA TRP A 156 -6.87 -4.88 -12.85
C TRP A 156 -6.36 -3.44 -12.75
N VAL A 157 -7.26 -2.48 -12.55
CA VAL A 157 -6.91 -1.05 -12.41
C VAL A 157 -6.00 -0.84 -11.19
N ALA A 158 -6.44 -1.32 -10.03
CA ALA A 158 -5.67 -1.21 -8.78
C ALA A 158 -4.32 -1.96 -8.90
N GLY A 159 -4.31 -3.15 -9.51
CA GLY A 159 -3.09 -3.93 -9.75
C GLY A 159 -2.07 -3.17 -10.61
N ALA A 160 -2.52 -2.48 -11.65
CA ALA A 160 -1.65 -1.67 -12.51
C ALA A 160 -1.08 -0.45 -11.76
N ILE A 161 -1.94 0.26 -11.01
CA ILE A 161 -1.56 1.40 -10.17
C ILE A 161 -0.49 0.98 -9.15
N LEU A 162 -0.76 -0.11 -8.41
CA LEU A 162 0.13 -0.59 -7.35
C LEU A 162 1.45 -1.13 -7.93
N SER A 163 1.40 -1.83 -9.06
CA SER A 163 2.61 -2.28 -9.75
C SER A 163 3.54 -1.11 -10.09
N GLY A 164 2.98 -0.04 -10.64
CA GLY A 164 3.73 1.18 -10.96
C GLY A 164 4.23 1.90 -9.72
N ALA A 165 3.36 2.09 -8.74
CA ALA A 165 3.70 2.83 -7.51
C ALA A 165 4.82 2.13 -6.71
N TYR A 166 4.76 0.80 -6.57
CA TYR A 166 5.79 0.04 -5.86
C TYR A 166 7.10 -0.06 -6.66
N PHE A 167 7.03 -0.07 -7.98
CA PHE A 167 8.24 0.04 -8.81
C PHE A 167 8.94 1.38 -8.57
N GLY A 168 8.20 2.48 -8.64
CA GLY A 168 8.78 3.83 -8.50
C GLY A 168 9.37 4.05 -7.12
N ASP A 169 8.63 3.68 -6.09
CA ASP A 169 9.05 3.74 -4.68
C ASP A 169 10.39 3.01 -4.51
N LYS A 170 10.43 1.74 -4.87
CA LYS A 170 11.58 0.86 -4.75
C LYS A 170 12.83 1.39 -5.49
N MET A 171 12.66 2.09 -6.61
CA MET A 171 13.80 2.61 -7.41
C MET A 171 14.18 4.04 -7.06
N SER A 172 13.43 4.68 -6.17
CA SER A 172 13.67 6.08 -5.80
C SER A 172 14.73 6.21 -4.71
N PRO A 173 15.74 7.05 -4.89
CA PRO A 173 16.67 7.36 -3.79
C PRO A 173 16.01 8.15 -2.65
N LEU A 174 14.78 8.62 -2.84
CA LEU A 174 14.02 9.36 -1.82
C LEU A 174 13.18 8.43 -0.95
N SER A 175 13.02 7.16 -1.34
CA SER A 175 12.22 6.18 -0.60
C SER A 175 12.91 5.75 0.68
N ASP A 176 12.14 5.64 1.75
CA ASP A 176 12.63 5.18 3.05
C ASP A 176 13.06 3.71 3.02
N THR A 177 12.30 2.81 2.35
CA THR A 177 12.66 1.40 2.25
C THR A 177 13.92 1.20 1.39
N THR A 178 14.04 1.96 0.29
CA THR A 178 15.23 1.94 -0.58
C THR A 178 16.50 2.41 0.16
N ASN A 179 16.34 3.28 1.17
CA ASN A 179 17.44 3.69 2.05
C ASN A 179 17.68 2.67 3.18
N LEU A 180 16.64 2.03 3.68
CA LEU A 180 16.70 1.11 4.81
C LEU A 180 17.40 -0.21 4.44
N ALA A 181 17.06 -0.81 3.30
CA ALA A 181 17.58 -2.13 2.91
C ALA A 181 19.12 -2.15 2.77
N PRO A 182 19.76 -1.17 2.08
CA PRO A 182 21.23 -1.14 2.03
C PRO A 182 21.87 -0.83 3.39
N ALA A 183 21.24 0.03 4.20
CA ALA A 183 21.76 0.33 5.55
C ALA A 183 21.80 -0.94 6.42
N VAL A 184 20.75 -1.77 6.35
CA VAL A 184 20.67 -3.04 7.10
C VAL A 184 21.68 -4.07 6.56
N ALA A 185 21.82 -4.16 5.23
CA ALA A 185 22.72 -5.13 4.59
C ALA A 185 24.20 -4.72 4.65
N GLY A 186 24.49 -3.42 4.83
CA GLY A 186 25.87 -2.91 4.90
C GLY A 186 26.44 -2.52 3.54
N THR A 187 25.63 -1.92 2.65
CA THR A 187 26.08 -1.39 1.35
C THR A 187 25.60 0.07 1.20
N ASP A 188 26.09 0.77 0.19
CA ASP A 188 25.69 2.14 -0.07
C ASP A 188 24.47 2.20 -1.01
N LEU A 189 23.73 3.30 -0.92
CA LEU A 189 22.46 3.52 -1.64
C LEU A 189 22.63 3.43 -3.17
N VAL A 190 23.69 4.04 -3.72
CA VAL A 190 23.89 4.09 -5.18
C VAL A 190 24.19 2.70 -5.75
N THR A 191 25.04 1.94 -5.05
CA THR A 191 25.37 0.55 -5.41
C THR A 191 24.08 -0.31 -5.33
N HIS A 192 23.29 -0.13 -4.27
CA HIS A 192 22.03 -0.84 -4.06
C HIS A 192 21.06 -0.59 -5.23
N ILE A 193 20.78 0.69 -5.57
CA ILE A 193 19.84 1.03 -6.66
C ILE A 193 20.33 0.47 -8.01
N ARG A 194 21.62 0.62 -8.32
CA ARG A 194 22.20 0.05 -9.56
C ARG A 194 22.02 -1.47 -9.61
N TYR A 195 22.18 -2.11 -8.45
CA TYR A 195 22.10 -3.57 -8.36
C TYR A 195 20.65 -4.06 -8.46
N MET A 196 19.72 -3.35 -7.84
CA MET A 196 18.29 -3.63 -7.97
C MET A 196 17.79 -3.52 -9.40
N ALA A 197 18.36 -2.63 -10.22
CA ALA A 197 17.92 -2.43 -11.61
C ALA A 197 17.94 -3.74 -12.43
N TYR A 198 18.82 -4.69 -12.07
CA TYR A 198 18.92 -5.99 -12.78
C TYR A 198 17.71 -6.90 -12.54
N THR A 199 17.02 -6.79 -11.42
CA THR A 199 15.79 -7.53 -11.13
C THR A 199 14.55 -6.67 -11.41
N THR A 200 14.58 -5.41 -11.02
CA THR A 200 13.44 -4.48 -11.09
C THR A 200 13.09 -4.12 -12.55
N GLY A 201 14.12 -3.89 -13.41
CA GLY A 201 13.90 -3.57 -14.83
C GLY A 201 13.12 -4.66 -15.58
N PRO A 202 13.59 -5.90 -15.56
CA PRO A 202 12.83 -6.99 -16.17
C PRO A 202 11.45 -7.20 -15.53
N SER A 203 11.31 -7.03 -14.20
CA SER A 203 10.04 -7.22 -13.51
C SER A 203 8.97 -6.21 -13.97
N ILE A 204 9.35 -4.92 -14.04
CA ILE A 204 8.39 -3.90 -14.54
C ILE A 204 8.14 -4.08 -16.05
N GLY A 205 9.16 -4.48 -16.81
CA GLY A 205 8.99 -4.79 -18.23
C GLY A 205 7.94 -5.87 -18.46
N ILE A 206 7.98 -6.96 -17.68
CA ILE A 206 6.97 -8.03 -17.72
C ILE A 206 5.60 -7.48 -17.36
N ALA A 207 5.50 -6.69 -16.27
CA ALA A 207 4.23 -6.11 -15.83
C ALA A 207 3.62 -5.22 -16.92
N LEU A 208 4.42 -4.35 -17.54
CA LEU A 208 3.97 -3.47 -18.63
C LEU A 208 3.49 -4.25 -19.85
N VAL A 209 4.20 -5.31 -20.22
CA VAL A 209 3.78 -6.19 -21.34
C VAL A 209 2.45 -6.86 -21.01
N VAL A 210 2.29 -7.39 -19.78
CA VAL A 210 1.03 -8.02 -19.35
C VAL A 210 -0.11 -7.00 -19.41
N PHE A 211 0.06 -5.81 -18.83
CA PHE A 211 -0.98 -4.77 -18.83
C PHE A 211 -1.35 -4.33 -20.25
N LEU A 212 -0.36 -4.21 -21.13
CA LEU A 212 -0.63 -3.87 -22.54
C LEU A 212 -1.39 -5.00 -23.26
N CYS A 213 -0.95 -6.26 -23.09
CA CYS A 213 -1.62 -7.40 -23.72
C CYS A 213 -3.05 -7.59 -23.23
N VAL A 214 -3.27 -7.45 -21.91
CA VAL A 214 -4.61 -7.58 -21.30
C VAL A 214 -5.51 -6.43 -21.80
N GLY A 215 -5.00 -5.21 -21.85
CA GLY A 215 -5.77 -4.05 -22.34
C GLY A 215 -6.15 -4.21 -23.80
N LEU A 216 -5.18 -4.55 -24.67
CA LEU A 216 -5.42 -4.74 -26.12
C LEU A 216 -6.36 -5.92 -26.40
N GLY A 217 -6.30 -6.97 -25.55
CA GLY A 217 -7.15 -8.15 -25.68
C GLY A 217 -8.56 -7.99 -25.10
N GLY A 218 -8.85 -6.85 -24.47
CA GLY A 218 -10.15 -6.62 -23.82
C GLY A 218 -10.33 -7.43 -22.54
N GLY A 219 -9.27 -8.06 -22.01
CA GLY A 219 -9.35 -8.93 -20.83
C GLY A 219 -9.51 -8.20 -19.51
N ALA A 220 -9.46 -6.88 -19.51
CA ALA A 220 -9.68 -6.05 -18.32
C ALA A 220 -11.09 -5.44 -18.29
N ALA A 221 -11.87 -5.63 -19.33
CA ALA A 221 -13.24 -5.10 -19.35
C ALA A 221 -14.11 -5.87 -18.36
N ASP A 222 -14.90 -5.16 -17.58
CA ASP A 222 -15.89 -5.79 -16.72
C ASP A 222 -17.06 -6.26 -17.61
N SER A 223 -17.47 -7.52 -17.42
CA SER A 223 -18.53 -8.11 -18.23
C SER A 223 -19.88 -7.46 -17.90
N GLY A 224 -20.21 -6.41 -18.62
CA GLY A 224 -21.46 -5.66 -18.44
C GLY A 224 -21.30 -4.15 -18.31
N ALA A 225 -20.09 -3.66 -18.20
CA ALA A 225 -19.81 -2.22 -18.18
C ALA A 225 -19.58 -1.70 -19.61
N GLU A 226 -20.65 -1.51 -20.36
CA GLU A 226 -20.60 -0.52 -21.45
C GLU A 226 -20.46 0.85 -20.77
N LEU A 227 -19.62 1.73 -21.35
CA LEU A 227 -19.60 3.16 -21.00
C LEU A 227 -21.06 3.60 -20.80
N ALA A 228 -21.46 3.85 -19.56
CA ALA A 228 -22.85 4.17 -19.27
C ALA A 228 -23.23 5.44 -20.04
N PRO A 229 -24.21 5.37 -20.95
CA PRO A 229 -24.59 6.55 -21.75
C PRO A 229 -24.97 7.69 -20.80
N GLY A 230 -24.39 8.88 -21.03
CA GLY A 230 -24.70 10.06 -20.23
C GLY A 230 -23.79 10.28 -19.01
N PHE A 231 -22.87 9.37 -18.72
CA PHE A 231 -21.96 9.51 -17.57
C PHE A 231 -21.15 10.82 -17.65
N ALA A 232 -20.51 11.09 -18.79
CA ALA A 232 -19.68 12.30 -18.96
C ALA A 232 -20.53 13.57 -18.83
N ASP A 233 -21.77 13.54 -19.33
CA ASP A 233 -22.70 14.66 -19.22
C ASP A 233 -23.16 14.86 -17.77
N ALA A 234 -23.42 13.77 -17.04
CA ALA A 234 -23.80 13.81 -15.62
C ALA A 234 -22.69 14.46 -14.79
N VAL A 235 -21.41 14.04 -14.98
CA VAL A 235 -20.26 14.59 -14.28
C VAL A 235 -20.06 16.08 -14.63
N SER A 236 -20.10 16.44 -15.92
CA SER A 236 -19.88 17.82 -16.35
C SER A 236 -21.07 18.75 -16.03
N GLY A 237 -22.26 18.16 -15.84
CA GLY A 237 -23.46 18.93 -15.41
C GLY A 237 -23.42 19.26 -13.91
N ALA A 238 -22.80 18.42 -13.10
CA ALA A 238 -22.73 18.62 -11.64
C ALA A 238 -21.61 19.54 -11.21
N PHE A 239 -20.54 19.67 -12.01
CA PHE A 239 -19.34 20.43 -11.64
C PHE A 239 -18.89 21.39 -12.73
N HIS A 240 -18.38 22.54 -12.31
CA HIS A 240 -17.72 23.49 -13.21
C HIS A 240 -16.29 23.00 -13.49
N ILE A 241 -16.10 22.19 -14.53
CA ILE A 241 -14.81 21.58 -14.88
C ILE A 241 -13.92 22.59 -15.62
N HIS A 242 -12.74 22.88 -15.04
CA HIS A 242 -11.82 23.90 -15.54
C HIS A 242 -10.37 23.47 -15.23
N PRO A 243 -9.40 23.67 -16.14
CA PRO A 243 -8.01 23.27 -15.88
C PRO A 243 -7.38 23.89 -14.62
N GLY A 244 -7.90 25.01 -14.13
CA GLY A 244 -7.46 25.63 -12.87
C GLY A 244 -7.65 24.73 -11.64
N LEU A 245 -8.53 23.72 -11.71
CA LEU A 245 -8.72 22.75 -10.63
C LEU A 245 -7.45 21.95 -10.34
N PHE A 246 -6.55 21.80 -11.32
CA PHE A 246 -5.32 21.04 -11.17
C PHE A 246 -4.23 21.78 -10.37
N VAL A 247 -4.45 23.03 -9.97
CA VAL A 247 -3.48 23.78 -9.14
C VAL A 247 -3.23 23.06 -7.80
N ALA A 248 -4.25 22.52 -7.16
CA ALA A 248 -4.08 21.83 -5.88
C ALA A 248 -3.30 20.51 -6.03
N PRO A 249 -3.66 19.58 -6.93
CA PRO A 249 -2.82 18.39 -7.17
C PRO A 249 -1.38 18.71 -7.57
N VAL A 250 -1.18 19.67 -8.47
CA VAL A 250 0.18 20.06 -8.92
C VAL A 250 0.97 20.62 -7.74
N ALA A 251 0.36 21.43 -6.87
CA ALA A 251 1.04 21.97 -5.70
C ALA A 251 1.49 20.84 -4.75
N VAL A 252 0.64 19.85 -4.50
CA VAL A 252 0.98 18.68 -3.67
C VAL A 252 2.16 17.92 -4.29
N LEU A 253 2.09 17.61 -5.58
CA LEU A 253 3.15 16.88 -6.29
C LEU A 253 4.47 17.65 -6.25
N VAL A 254 4.43 18.99 -6.46
CA VAL A 254 5.63 19.86 -6.39
C VAL A 254 6.21 19.85 -4.97
N MET A 255 5.38 19.92 -3.93
CA MET A 255 5.85 19.88 -2.54
C MET A 255 6.57 18.56 -2.25
N ILE A 256 5.97 17.42 -2.64
CA ILE A 256 6.57 16.10 -2.43
C ILE A 256 7.88 16.00 -3.24
N ALA A 257 7.89 16.44 -4.50
CA ALA A 257 9.10 16.46 -5.35
C ALA A 257 10.20 17.34 -4.74
N ARG A 258 9.82 18.35 -3.94
CA ARG A 258 10.76 19.20 -3.20
C ARG A 258 11.11 18.64 -1.81
N LYS A 259 10.80 17.36 -1.56
CA LYS A 259 11.11 16.64 -0.32
C LYS A 259 10.37 17.17 0.91
N VAL A 260 9.22 17.81 0.74
CA VAL A 260 8.32 18.08 1.86
C VAL A 260 7.72 16.73 2.28
N PRO A 261 7.74 16.37 3.57
CA PRO A 261 7.16 15.10 3.99
C PRO A 261 5.70 14.93 3.56
N ALA A 262 5.27 13.68 3.33
CA ALA A 262 3.96 13.40 2.74
C ALA A 262 2.80 13.98 3.57
N ALA A 263 2.81 13.82 4.89
CA ALA A 263 1.71 14.28 5.73
C ALA A 263 1.50 15.81 5.66
N PRO A 264 2.53 16.68 5.83
CA PRO A 264 2.36 18.11 5.59
C PRO A 264 1.92 18.47 4.17
N ALA A 265 2.45 17.79 3.14
CA ALA A 265 2.07 18.07 1.75
C ALA A 265 0.59 17.75 1.50
N LEU A 266 0.11 16.61 2.01
CA LEU A 266 -1.30 16.21 1.93
C LEU A 266 -2.20 17.19 2.70
N PHE A 267 -1.77 17.63 3.88
CA PHE A 267 -2.53 18.61 4.66
C PHE A 267 -2.73 19.91 3.88
N VAL A 268 -1.67 20.42 3.24
CA VAL A 268 -1.78 21.58 2.35
C VAL A 268 -2.72 21.27 1.18
N GLY A 269 -2.65 20.04 0.61
CA GLY A 269 -3.55 19.60 -0.45
C GLY A 269 -5.02 19.62 -0.04
N VAL A 270 -5.33 19.22 1.21
CA VAL A 270 -6.67 19.29 1.80
C VAL A 270 -7.16 20.75 1.84
N LEU A 271 -6.31 21.64 2.35
CA LEU A 271 -6.67 23.08 2.47
C LEU A 271 -6.83 23.73 1.10
N LEU A 272 -5.95 23.41 0.14
CA LEU A 272 -6.06 23.90 -1.24
C LEU A 272 -7.30 23.35 -1.93
N GLY A 273 -7.67 22.10 -1.68
CA GLY A 273 -8.91 21.51 -2.17
C GLY A 273 -10.12 22.30 -1.67
N ALA A 274 -10.20 22.52 -0.35
CA ALA A 274 -11.27 23.30 0.24
C ALA A 274 -11.33 24.73 -0.32
N LEU A 275 -10.19 25.39 -0.49
CA LEU A 275 -10.10 26.72 -1.09
C LEU A 275 -10.54 26.70 -2.56
N THR A 276 -10.12 25.72 -3.33
CA THR A 276 -10.52 25.53 -4.73
C THR A 276 -12.04 25.34 -4.85
N ALA A 277 -12.64 24.58 -3.96
CA ALA A 277 -14.10 24.46 -3.88
C ALA A 277 -14.80 25.81 -3.66
N UNK A 278 -14.29 26.41 -2.76
CA UNK A 278 -14.78 27.56 -2.41
C UNK A 278 -14.82 28.47 -3.47
N VAL A 279 -13.84 28.56 -4.52
CA VAL A 279 -13.67 29.50 -5.66
C VAL A 279 -14.43 29.02 -6.90
N PHE A 280 -14.28 27.73 -7.24
CA PHE A 280 -14.75 27.20 -8.51
C PHE A 280 -16.10 26.48 -8.43
N GLN A 281 -16.55 26.04 -7.22
CA GLN A 281 -17.76 25.22 -7.05
C GLN A 281 -18.72 25.81 -6.00
N PRO A 282 -19.10 27.10 -6.08
CA PRO A 282 -19.95 27.70 -5.04
C PRO A 282 -21.32 27.03 -4.91
N GLU A 283 -21.87 26.49 -6.00
CA GLU A 283 -23.17 25.80 -5.99
C GLU A 283 -23.05 24.44 -5.26
N VAL A 284 -22.00 23.67 -5.54
CA VAL A 284 -21.73 22.38 -4.87
C VAL A 284 -21.55 22.63 -3.37
N VAL A 285 -20.76 23.64 -3.01
CA VAL A 285 -20.53 24.05 -1.60
C VAL A 285 -21.87 24.34 -0.89
N ARG A 286 -22.78 25.09 -1.56
CA ARG A 286 -24.10 25.39 -0.98
C ARG A 286 -24.97 24.14 -0.85
N THR A 287 -24.94 23.27 -1.85
CA THR A 287 -25.70 22.00 -1.84
C THR A 287 -25.26 21.12 -0.67
N VAL A 288 -23.96 20.93 -0.49
CA VAL A 288 -23.39 20.11 0.60
C VAL A 288 -23.68 20.73 1.97
N ALA A 289 -23.59 22.05 2.09
CA ALA A 289 -23.84 22.75 3.36
C ALA A 289 -25.32 22.82 3.75
N GLY A 290 -26.23 22.71 2.78
CA GLY A 290 -27.66 22.95 2.98
C GLY A 290 -28.05 24.41 2.72
N SER A 291 -29.31 24.66 2.38
CA SER A 291 -29.77 25.87 1.69
C SER A 291 -29.83 27.17 2.49
N ASP A 292 -29.74 27.14 3.82
CA ASP A 292 -30.15 28.29 4.65
C ASP A 292 -29.00 29.15 5.18
N TRP A 293 -27.77 28.86 4.76
CA TRP A 293 -26.56 29.51 5.28
C TRP A 293 -26.02 30.57 4.33
N GLY A 294 -25.53 31.66 4.86
CA GLY A 294 -24.72 32.63 4.12
C GLY A 294 -23.45 31.90 3.58
N PHE A 295 -22.91 32.35 2.45
CA PHE A 295 -21.83 31.63 1.74
C PHE A 295 -20.62 31.32 2.64
N ALA A 296 -20.22 32.21 3.54
CA ALA A 296 -19.06 31.98 4.43
C ALA A 296 -19.33 30.82 5.38
N ALA A 297 -20.55 30.72 5.94
CA ALA A 297 -20.93 29.59 6.79
C ALA A 297 -21.06 28.30 5.98
N ALA A 298 -21.67 28.38 4.78
CA ALA A 298 -21.77 27.23 3.89
C ALA A 298 -20.39 26.69 3.50
N ALA A 299 -19.45 27.56 3.17
CA ALA A 299 -18.05 27.19 2.84
C ALA A 299 -17.38 26.45 3.99
N TYR A 300 -17.54 26.94 5.22
CA TYR A 300 -17.00 26.28 6.41
C TYR A 300 -17.64 24.91 6.63
N ILE A 301 -18.99 24.86 6.61
CA ILE A 301 -19.75 23.63 6.85
C ILE A 301 -19.40 22.56 5.81
N ALA A 302 -19.46 22.91 4.52
CA ALA A 302 -19.15 21.97 3.43
C ALA A 302 -17.71 21.46 3.49
N SER A 303 -16.76 22.36 3.82
CA SER A 303 -15.36 21.97 3.96
C SER A 303 -15.17 20.97 5.11
N MET A 304 -15.77 21.24 6.24
CA MET A 304 -15.71 20.34 7.39
C MET A 304 -16.44 19.01 7.14
N UNK A 305 -17.47 19.02 6.45
CA UNK A 305 -18.15 17.89 6.08
C UNK A 305 -17.38 17.05 5.23
N ALA A 306 -16.78 17.67 4.19
CA ALA A 306 -15.95 16.95 3.21
C ALA A 306 -14.67 16.37 3.83
N MET A 307 -14.03 17.07 4.73
CA MET A 307 -12.85 16.52 5.41
C MET A 307 -13.19 15.35 6.32
N ALA A 308 -14.30 15.41 6.96
CA ALA A 308 -14.62 14.50 8.07
C ALA A 308 -15.61 13.39 7.74
N UNK A 309 -16.75 13.67 7.16
CA UNK A 309 -17.87 12.83 6.98
C UNK A 309 -18.08 12.47 5.56
N ASP A 310 -19.15 11.74 5.43
CA ASP A 310 -19.58 11.33 4.09
C ASP A 310 -20.12 12.54 3.31
N VAL A 311 -19.63 12.68 2.08
CA VAL A 311 -20.17 13.65 1.10
C VAL A 311 -20.45 12.89 -0.20
N SER A 312 -21.63 13.04 -0.76
CA SER A 312 -22.02 12.51 -2.07
C SER A 312 -22.67 13.59 -2.91
N ILE A 313 -22.39 13.61 -4.18
CA ILE A 313 -22.98 14.55 -5.15
C ILE A 313 -23.91 13.75 -6.06
N VAL A 314 -25.20 14.00 -5.93
CA VAL A 314 -26.25 13.27 -6.66
C VAL A 314 -26.45 13.92 -8.03
N THR A 315 -26.21 13.16 -9.09
CA THR A 315 -26.39 13.59 -10.49
C THR A 315 -27.62 12.96 -11.13
N GLY A 316 -28.11 11.87 -10.53
CA GLY A 316 -29.18 11.04 -11.08
C GLY A 316 -28.68 9.96 -12.04
N HIS A 317 -27.37 9.73 -12.10
CA HIS A 317 -26.73 8.68 -12.89
C HIS A 317 -26.01 7.74 -11.92
N ASP A 318 -26.46 6.50 -11.77
CA ASP A 318 -26.03 5.56 -10.71
C ASP A 318 -24.49 5.47 -10.59
N LEU A 319 -23.80 5.22 -11.71
CA LEU A 319 -22.33 5.11 -11.69
C LEU A 319 -21.66 6.44 -11.31
N ALA A 320 -22.17 7.57 -11.78
CA ALA A 320 -21.60 8.86 -11.42
C ALA A 320 -21.82 9.16 -9.93
N ASP A 321 -23.00 8.87 -9.41
CA ASP A 321 -23.33 9.09 -7.99
C ASP A 321 -22.44 8.24 -7.06
N GLU A 322 -22.13 7.01 -7.47
CA GLU A 322 -21.19 6.14 -6.75
C GLU A 322 -19.77 6.74 -6.75
N LEU A 323 -19.27 7.16 -7.92
CA LEU A 323 -17.92 7.72 -8.06
C LEU A 323 -17.79 9.12 -7.46
N LEU A 324 -18.90 9.86 -7.35
CA LEU A 324 -18.92 11.22 -6.77
C LEU A 324 -19.28 11.18 -5.29
N SER A 325 -18.71 10.21 -4.57
CA SER A 325 -18.87 10.06 -3.12
C SER A 325 -17.49 9.96 -2.44
N SER A 326 -17.42 10.38 -1.20
CA SER A 326 -16.24 10.28 -0.36
C SER A 326 -16.66 10.19 1.10
N SER A 327 -16.01 9.33 1.87
CA SER A 327 -16.28 9.16 3.30
C SER A 327 -15.38 10.00 4.21
N GLY A 328 -14.53 10.83 3.63
CA GLY A 328 -13.64 11.69 4.41
C GLY A 328 -12.71 10.89 5.34
N MET A 329 -12.27 11.53 6.43
CA MET A 329 -11.43 10.86 7.44
C MET A 329 -12.15 9.68 8.09
N ALA A 330 -13.47 9.76 8.26
CA ALA A 330 -14.25 8.70 8.91
C ALA A 330 -14.15 7.38 8.13
N GLY A 331 -14.12 7.45 6.80
CA GLY A 331 -13.96 6.27 5.95
C GLY A 331 -12.64 5.52 6.19
N MET A 332 -11.61 6.23 6.67
CA MET A 332 -10.31 5.64 6.95
C MET A 332 -10.22 4.96 8.32
N LEU A 333 -11.20 5.16 9.21
CA LEU A 333 -11.13 4.64 10.59
C LEU A 333 -11.11 3.11 10.64
N ASN A 334 -11.82 2.43 9.74
CA ASN A 334 -11.78 0.98 9.67
C ASN A 334 -10.36 0.48 9.31
N THR A 335 -9.71 1.16 8.36
CA THR A 335 -8.32 0.87 7.96
C THR A 335 -7.36 1.10 9.14
N VAL A 336 -7.50 2.20 9.86
CA VAL A 336 -6.69 2.51 11.05
C VAL A 336 -6.88 1.43 12.14
N TRP A 337 -8.13 1.03 12.41
CA TRP A 337 -8.45 -0.03 13.37
C TRP A 337 -7.77 -1.35 12.99
N LEU A 338 -7.84 -1.74 11.70
CA LEU A 338 -7.21 -2.98 11.22
C LEU A 338 -5.68 -2.90 11.40
N ILE A 339 -5.05 -1.76 11.08
CA ILE A 339 -3.60 -1.54 11.29
C ILE A 339 -3.23 -1.74 12.77
N VAL A 340 -3.98 -1.12 13.69
CA VAL A 340 -3.71 -1.23 15.13
C VAL A 340 -3.79 -2.69 15.58
N CYS A 341 -4.79 -3.45 15.12
CA CYS A 341 -4.95 -4.87 15.47
C CYS A 341 -3.82 -5.73 14.91
N ALA A 342 -3.42 -5.49 13.64
CA ALA A 342 -2.34 -6.21 12.98
C ALA A 342 -0.99 -5.94 13.66
N MET A 343 -0.70 -4.67 13.96
CA MET A 343 0.53 -4.28 14.69
C MET A 343 0.55 -4.88 16.10
N THR A 344 -0.61 -4.98 16.76
CA THR A 344 -0.72 -5.64 18.08
C THR A 344 -0.33 -7.11 17.97
N PHE A 345 -0.86 -7.84 16.98
CA PHE A 345 -0.52 -9.26 16.78
C PHE A 345 0.98 -9.44 16.56
N GLY A 346 1.57 -8.68 15.61
CA GLY A 346 2.99 -8.73 15.31
C GLY A 346 3.87 -8.41 16.53
N ALA A 347 3.49 -7.38 17.28
CA ALA A 347 4.21 -6.96 18.50
C ALA A 347 4.18 -8.04 19.58
N VAL A 348 3.04 -8.72 19.76
CA VAL A 348 2.93 -9.81 20.76
C VAL A 348 3.82 -11.00 20.34
N LEU A 349 3.83 -11.37 19.05
CA LEU A 349 4.74 -12.41 18.55
C LEU A 349 6.22 -12.03 18.79
N GLN A 350 6.54 -10.75 18.60
CA GLN A 350 7.89 -10.22 18.84
C GLN A 350 8.25 -10.28 20.35
N ALA A 351 7.39 -9.73 21.20
CA ALA A 351 7.61 -9.66 22.66
C ALA A 351 7.78 -11.04 23.29
N THR A 352 7.05 -12.04 22.77
CA THR A 352 7.09 -13.43 23.30
C THR A 352 8.24 -14.25 22.72
N GLY A 353 9.01 -13.71 21.75
CA GLY A 353 10.10 -14.43 21.09
C GLY A 353 9.62 -15.44 20.05
N MET A 354 8.31 -15.55 19.82
CA MET A 354 7.74 -16.48 18.84
C MET A 354 8.17 -16.14 17.43
N LEU A 355 8.20 -14.85 17.09
CA LEU A 355 8.62 -14.36 15.78
C LEU A 355 10.06 -14.78 15.47
N ALA A 356 10.98 -14.59 16.43
CA ALA A 356 12.38 -15.01 16.30
C ALA A 356 12.49 -16.52 16.11
N ARG A 357 11.69 -17.30 16.87
CA ARG A 357 11.71 -18.77 16.78
C ARG A 357 11.23 -19.29 15.43
N LEU A 358 10.16 -18.68 14.89
CA LEU A 358 9.62 -19.00 13.56
C LEU A 358 10.68 -18.70 12.48
N THR A 359 11.34 -17.55 12.59
CA THR A 359 12.38 -17.14 11.63
C THR A 359 13.59 -18.09 11.68
N GLN A 360 14.04 -18.48 12.87
CA GLN A 360 15.16 -19.44 13.02
C GLN A 360 14.84 -20.76 12.30
N ALA A 361 13.60 -21.20 12.33
CA ALA A 361 13.18 -22.44 11.64
C ALA A 361 13.26 -22.29 10.10
N LEU A 362 13.11 -21.06 9.58
CA LEU A 362 13.20 -20.79 8.14
C LEU A 362 14.65 -20.67 7.65
N VAL A 363 15.61 -20.30 8.52
CA VAL A 363 16.94 -19.84 8.11
C VAL A 363 18.02 -20.95 8.09
N GLY A 364 17.87 -22.09 8.79
CA GLY A 364 18.92 -23.08 9.01
C GLY A 364 19.41 -23.87 7.77
N GLY A 365 20.74 -24.00 7.61
CA GLY A 365 21.41 -25.04 6.78
C GLY A 365 21.35 -24.95 5.25
N VAL A 366 21.79 -23.86 4.60
CA VAL A 366 21.82 -23.75 3.13
C VAL A 366 23.25 -23.49 2.62
N ASN A 367 23.65 -24.26 1.61
CA ASN A 367 24.97 -24.20 1.00
C ASN A 367 24.96 -23.71 -0.47
N SER A 368 23.86 -23.07 -0.92
CA SER A 368 23.78 -22.54 -2.30
C SER A 368 23.23 -21.12 -2.31
N VAL A 369 23.65 -20.33 -3.31
CA VAL A 369 23.19 -18.94 -3.50
C VAL A 369 21.69 -18.90 -3.68
N LEU A 370 21.13 -19.72 -4.56
CA LEU A 370 19.68 -19.80 -4.77
C LEU A 370 18.94 -20.15 -3.47
N GLY A 371 19.47 -21.12 -2.71
CA GLY A 371 18.89 -21.53 -1.44
C GLY A 371 18.87 -20.39 -0.43
N LEU A 372 19.96 -19.60 -0.35
CA LEU A 372 20.07 -18.46 0.56
C LEU A 372 19.12 -17.33 0.16
N VAL A 373 19.09 -16.97 -1.12
CA VAL A 373 18.17 -15.97 -1.66
C VAL A 373 16.71 -16.42 -1.46
N GLY A 374 16.39 -17.70 -1.75
CA GLY A 374 15.05 -18.25 -1.53
C GLY A 374 14.59 -18.18 -0.07
N ARG A 375 15.50 -18.42 0.87
CA ARG A 375 15.19 -18.28 2.30
C ARG A 375 15.02 -16.83 2.71
N THR A 376 15.79 -15.91 2.12
CA THR A 376 15.60 -14.47 2.37
C THR A 376 14.20 -14.06 1.89
N VAL A 377 13.82 -14.46 0.67
CA VAL A 377 12.47 -14.22 0.12
C VAL A 377 11.41 -14.81 1.06
N GLY A 378 11.56 -16.08 1.45
CA GLY A 378 10.63 -16.76 2.36
C GLY A 378 10.52 -16.07 3.72
N ALA A 379 11.63 -15.59 4.27
CA ALA A 379 11.65 -14.86 5.54
C ALA A 379 10.92 -13.51 5.39
N CYS A 380 11.20 -12.75 4.32
CA CYS A 380 10.51 -11.48 4.06
C CYS A 380 8.98 -11.68 3.95
N LEU A 381 8.55 -12.68 3.18
CA LEU A 381 7.13 -13.05 3.05
C LEU A 381 6.53 -13.43 4.41
N ALA A 382 7.24 -14.27 5.18
CA ALA A 382 6.78 -14.67 6.51
C ALA A 382 6.62 -13.45 7.43
N PHE A 383 7.56 -12.51 7.40
CA PHE A 383 7.46 -11.29 8.23
C PHE A 383 6.33 -10.37 7.75
N ASN A 384 6.10 -10.24 6.44
CA ASN A 384 4.96 -9.48 5.93
C ASN A 384 3.62 -10.06 6.41
N VAL A 385 3.54 -11.40 6.53
CA VAL A 385 2.35 -12.10 7.02
C VAL A 385 2.23 -12.00 8.56
N LEU A 386 3.34 -12.24 9.29
CA LEU A 386 3.34 -12.45 10.74
C LEU A 386 3.53 -11.17 11.55
N ALA A 387 4.41 -10.28 11.08
CA ALA A 387 4.65 -8.99 11.73
C ALA A 387 3.75 -7.89 11.15
N SER A 388 3.14 -8.14 10.00
CA SER A 388 2.19 -7.25 9.33
C SER A 388 2.78 -5.88 8.96
N ASP A 389 4.10 -5.82 8.75
CA ASP A 389 4.82 -4.56 8.56
C ASP A 389 6.01 -4.74 7.61
N GLN A 390 6.12 -3.85 6.61
CA GLN A 390 7.17 -3.96 5.58
C GLN A 390 8.57 -3.63 6.13
N TYR A 391 8.68 -2.71 7.09
CA TYR A 391 9.99 -2.34 7.66
C TYR A 391 10.58 -3.52 8.43
N ILE A 392 9.73 -4.20 9.23
CA ILE A 392 10.15 -5.40 9.97
C ILE A 392 10.55 -6.51 8.98
N ALA A 393 9.82 -6.65 7.86
CA ALA A 393 10.11 -7.64 6.82
C ALA A 393 11.43 -7.38 6.08
N ILE A 394 12.00 -6.18 6.20
CA ILE A 394 13.32 -5.82 5.68
C ILE A 394 14.39 -5.98 6.77
N VAL A 395 14.17 -5.35 7.93
CA VAL A 395 15.19 -5.19 8.99
C VAL A 395 15.54 -6.54 9.62
N VAL A 396 14.53 -7.36 9.97
CA VAL A 396 14.78 -8.59 10.72
C VAL A 396 15.48 -9.64 9.85
N PRO A 397 14.95 -9.99 8.64
CA PRO A 397 15.70 -10.92 7.78
C PRO A 397 17.09 -10.39 7.39
N GLY A 398 17.21 -9.08 7.16
CA GLY A 398 18.49 -8.46 6.80
C GLY A 398 19.55 -8.66 7.87
N LYS A 399 19.21 -8.39 9.14
CA LYS A 399 20.11 -8.61 10.28
C LYS A 399 20.41 -10.09 10.51
N MET A 400 19.42 -10.96 10.34
CA MET A 400 19.58 -12.39 10.62
C MET A 400 20.41 -13.12 9.55
N LEU A 401 20.32 -12.67 8.30
CA LEU A 401 20.93 -13.36 7.16
C LEU A 401 22.25 -12.73 6.70
N GLY A 402 22.59 -11.53 7.18
CA GLY A 402 23.79 -10.78 6.76
C GLY A 402 25.06 -11.62 6.85
N ASP A 403 25.28 -12.29 7.98
CA ASP A 403 26.48 -13.13 8.17
C ASP A 403 26.47 -14.34 7.22
N ALA A 404 25.30 -14.96 6.97
CA ALA A 404 25.20 -16.08 6.03
C ALA A 404 25.59 -15.69 4.59
N TYR A 405 25.25 -14.45 4.17
CA TYR A 405 25.71 -13.93 2.86
C TYR A 405 27.23 -13.77 2.84
N LYS A 406 27.83 -13.20 3.89
CA LYS A 406 29.29 -13.04 4.03
C LYS A 406 30.01 -14.40 4.03
N ASP A 407 29.48 -15.37 4.78
CA ASP A 407 30.06 -16.72 4.89
C ASP A 407 30.06 -17.44 3.52
N GLN A 408 29.08 -17.12 2.63
CA GLN A 408 29.06 -17.62 1.27
C GLN A 408 29.88 -16.76 0.28
N GLY A 409 30.60 -15.74 0.78
CA GLY A 409 31.43 -14.86 -0.05
C GLY A 409 30.63 -13.91 -0.93
N LEU A 410 29.39 -13.60 -0.56
CA LEU A 410 28.50 -12.74 -1.35
C LEU A 410 28.59 -11.29 -0.87
N ALA A 411 28.66 -10.36 -1.81
CA ALA A 411 28.63 -8.93 -1.53
C ALA A 411 27.25 -8.51 -0.97
N PRO A 412 27.21 -7.51 -0.06
CA PRO A 412 25.98 -7.15 0.68
C PRO A 412 24.84 -6.66 -0.20
N GLU A 413 25.10 -6.16 -1.40
CA GLU A 413 24.06 -5.75 -2.34
C GLU A 413 23.18 -6.92 -2.84
N ASN A 414 23.66 -8.17 -2.76
CA ASN A 414 22.81 -9.34 -3.03
C ASN A 414 21.71 -9.47 -1.98
N LEU A 415 22.06 -9.22 -0.70
CA LEU A 415 21.07 -9.22 0.39
C LEU A 415 20.12 -8.03 0.26
N SER A 416 20.67 -6.80 0.13
CA SER A 416 19.81 -5.60 0.09
C SER A 416 18.82 -5.63 -1.08
N ARG A 417 19.25 -6.13 -2.25
CA ARG A 417 18.35 -6.35 -3.40
C ARG A 417 17.23 -7.31 -3.04
N THR A 418 17.56 -8.46 -2.43
CA THR A 418 16.56 -9.49 -2.09
C THR A 418 15.56 -8.98 -1.06
N LEU A 419 16.04 -8.19 -0.08
CA LEU A 419 15.16 -7.58 0.93
C LEU A 419 14.12 -6.66 0.28
N GLU A 420 14.54 -5.84 -0.67
CA GLU A 420 13.63 -4.95 -1.41
C GLU A 420 12.72 -5.73 -2.37
N ASP A 421 13.30 -6.69 -3.12
CA ASP A 421 12.56 -7.50 -4.10
C ASP A 421 11.45 -8.33 -3.43
N ALA A 422 11.57 -8.62 -2.15
CA ALA A 422 10.60 -9.47 -1.43
C ALA A 422 9.93 -8.75 -0.26
N GLY A 423 10.68 -8.04 0.59
CA GLY A 423 10.14 -7.41 1.80
C GLY A 423 9.21 -6.24 1.47
N THR A 424 9.68 -5.30 0.67
CA THR A 424 8.92 -4.11 0.31
C THR A 424 7.75 -4.44 -0.59
N VAL A 425 8.02 -5.09 -1.74
CA VAL A 425 7.00 -5.17 -2.80
C VAL A 425 5.87 -6.15 -2.51
N THR A 426 6.10 -7.16 -1.67
CA THR A 426 5.03 -8.14 -1.37
C THR A 426 4.13 -7.71 -0.21
N SER A 427 4.50 -6.67 0.55
CA SER A 427 3.73 -6.17 1.68
C SER A 427 2.28 -5.82 1.28
N VAL A 428 2.11 -5.22 0.11
CA VAL A 428 0.80 -4.79 -0.40
C VAL A 428 -0.13 -5.96 -0.78
N LEU A 429 0.42 -7.17 -0.91
CA LEU A 429 -0.35 -8.36 -1.29
C LEU A 429 -1.04 -9.03 -0.09
N ILE A 430 -0.72 -8.60 1.13
CA ILE A 430 -1.22 -9.23 2.36
C ILE A 430 -2.33 -8.36 2.97
N PRO A 431 -3.56 -8.88 3.09
CA PRO A 431 -4.71 -8.06 3.49
C PRO A 431 -4.65 -7.43 4.89
N TRP A 432 -3.81 -7.96 5.77
CA TRP A 432 -3.64 -7.42 7.14
C TRP A 432 -2.27 -6.80 7.37
N ASN A 433 -1.43 -6.73 6.34
CA ASN A 433 -0.18 -5.94 6.39
C ASN A 433 -0.52 -4.46 6.29
N THR A 434 0.24 -3.60 6.98
CA THR A 434 0.02 -2.14 6.96
C THR A 434 -0.12 -1.61 5.53
N CYS A 435 0.69 -2.12 4.59
CA CYS A 435 0.62 -1.69 3.18
C CYS A 435 -0.65 -2.18 2.49
N GLY A 436 -1.01 -3.47 2.65
CA GLY A 436 -2.23 -4.02 2.05
C GLY A 436 -3.48 -3.32 2.54
N VAL A 437 -3.56 -3.11 3.87
CA VAL A 437 -4.67 -2.41 4.52
C VAL A 437 -4.77 -0.97 4.01
N ALA A 438 -3.64 -0.25 3.99
CA ALA A 438 -3.60 1.15 3.58
C ALA A 438 -4.00 1.33 2.11
N GLN A 439 -3.41 0.53 1.22
CA GLN A 439 -3.68 0.66 -0.22
C GLN A 439 -5.13 0.27 -0.55
N SER A 440 -5.66 -0.75 0.12
CA SER A 440 -7.07 -1.14 -0.01
C SER A 440 -7.99 0.01 0.43
N GLY A 441 -7.70 0.62 1.59
CA GLY A 441 -8.48 1.75 2.10
C GLY A 441 -8.41 2.98 1.20
N ILE A 442 -7.22 3.27 0.65
CA ILE A 442 -7.02 4.43 -0.24
C ILE A 442 -7.77 4.26 -1.57
N LEU A 443 -7.64 3.06 -2.19
CA LEU A 443 -8.21 2.81 -3.52
C LEU A 443 -9.69 2.42 -3.47
N GLY A 444 -10.20 2.03 -2.29
CA GLY A 444 -11.55 1.49 -2.16
C GLY A 444 -11.70 0.09 -2.75
N VAL A 445 -10.58 -0.62 -3.01
CA VAL A 445 -10.57 -1.94 -3.64
C VAL A 445 -9.94 -2.95 -2.66
N ALA A 446 -10.66 -4.02 -2.36
CA ALA A 446 -10.20 -5.03 -1.40
C ALA A 446 -8.85 -5.64 -1.82
N THR A 447 -7.97 -5.90 -0.85
CA THR A 447 -6.63 -6.45 -1.14
C THR A 447 -6.72 -7.74 -1.97
N LEU A 448 -7.63 -8.64 -1.62
CA LEU A 448 -7.77 -9.91 -2.35
C LEU A 448 -8.29 -9.71 -3.78
N ALA A 449 -9.00 -8.62 -4.06
CA ALA A 449 -9.48 -8.29 -5.41
C ALA A 449 -8.34 -7.80 -6.30
N TYR A 450 -7.40 -6.99 -5.79
CA TYR A 450 -6.31 -6.45 -6.62
C TYR A 450 -5.03 -7.33 -6.58
N ALA A 451 -4.79 -8.07 -5.52
CA ALA A 451 -3.52 -8.79 -5.32
C ALA A 451 -3.15 -9.70 -6.50
N PRO A 452 -4.10 -10.47 -7.11
CA PRO A 452 -3.75 -11.30 -8.27
C PRO A 452 -3.20 -10.50 -9.45
N TYR A 453 -3.55 -9.22 -9.56
CA TYR A 453 -3.23 -8.33 -10.68
C TYR A 453 -2.04 -7.40 -10.41
N CYS A 454 -1.43 -7.49 -9.22
CA CYS A 454 -0.20 -6.76 -8.89
C CYS A 454 1.01 -7.46 -9.53
N ILE A 455 1.10 -7.40 -10.86
CA ILE A 455 2.04 -8.21 -11.63
C ILE A 455 3.49 -7.95 -11.21
N PHE A 456 3.89 -6.68 -11.07
CA PHE A 456 5.24 -6.30 -10.64
C PHE A 456 5.58 -6.92 -9.28
N ASN A 457 4.61 -6.88 -8.35
CA ASN A 457 4.81 -7.29 -6.96
C ASN A 457 4.99 -8.82 -6.84
N TRP A 458 4.36 -9.60 -7.73
CA TRP A 458 4.56 -11.06 -7.84
C TRP A 458 5.86 -11.40 -8.56
N VAL A 459 6.16 -10.69 -9.66
CA VAL A 459 7.32 -11.00 -10.51
C VAL A 459 8.63 -10.66 -9.81
N SER A 460 8.69 -9.61 -8.99
CA SER A 460 9.91 -9.11 -8.36
C SER A 460 10.62 -10.18 -7.49
N PRO A 461 9.95 -10.83 -6.49
CA PRO A 461 10.61 -11.88 -5.72
C PRO A 461 10.97 -13.12 -6.56
N LEU A 462 10.18 -13.44 -7.58
CA LEU A 462 10.51 -14.55 -8.50
C LEU A 462 11.75 -14.21 -9.35
N MET A 463 11.86 -12.94 -9.77
CA MET A 463 12.99 -12.46 -10.59
C MET A 463 14.30 -12.52 -9.78
N THR A 464 14.32 -12.12 -8.51
CA THR A 464 15.53 -12.20 -7.69
C THR A 464 15.95 -13.68 -7.49
N MET A 465 15.00 -14.59 -7.33
CA MET A 465 15.29 -16.04 -7.25
C MET A 465 15.83 -16.57 -8.60
N LEU A 466 15.25 -16.17 -9.72
CA LEU A 466 15.71 -16.56 -11.07
C LEU A 466 17.15 -16.09 -11.31
N VAL A 467 17.43 -14.82 -11.01
CA VAL A 467 18.77 -14.21 -11.15
C VAL A 467 19.79 -14.97 -10.29
N ALA A 468 19.43 -15.33 -9.06
CA ALA A 468 20.28 -16.12 -8.16
C ALA A 468 20.52 -17.53 -8.68
N GLY A 469 19.47 -18.17 -9.21
CA GLY A 469 19.55 -19.53 -9.78
C GLY A 469 20.42 -19.63 -11.02
N LEU A 470 20.38 -18.58 -11.87
CA LEU A 470 21.21 -18.50 -13.07
C LEU A 470 22.65 -18.05 -12.75
N GLY A 471 22.93 -17.61 -11.54
CA GLY A 471 24.21 -17.02 -11.18
C GLY A 471 24.48 -15.69 -11.89
N TRP A 472 23.42 -15.06 -12.45
CA TRP A 472 23.55 -13.82 -13.22
C TRP A 472 23.56 -12.62 -12.26
N LYS A 473 24.61 -11.77 -12.41
CA LYS A 473 24.72 -10.59 -11.52
C LYS A 473 24.65 -10.98 -10.04
N VAL A 474 25.33 -12.06 -9.66
CA VAL A 474 25.58 -12.45 -8.27
C VAL A 474 27.02 -12.00 -7.94
N ARG A 475 27.14 -10.88 -7.23
CA ARG A 475 28.45 -10.26 -6.93
C ARG A 475 29.11 -10.95 -5.72
N ARG A 476 30.40 -11.26 -5.89
CA ARG A 476 31.22 -11.84 -4.82
C ARG A 476 32.01 -10.75 -4.09
N LEU A 477 32.36 -11.00 -2.82
CA LEU A 477 33.13 -10.06 -1.99
C LEU A 477 34.48 -9.67 -2.62
N ASN A 478 35.10 -10.59 -3.37
CA ASN A 478 36.41 -10.38 -3.99
C ASN A 478 36.38 -9.83 -5.43
N GLU A 479 35.19 -9.44 -5.92
CA GLU A 479 35.00 -8.88 -7.26
C GLU A 479 34.76 -7.37 -7.14
N GLY A 480 35.73 -6.65 -6.56
CA GLY A 480 35.68 -5.21 -6.36
C GLY A 480 36.08 -4.38 -7.58
#